data_0ff0750b9888daa310567d1803df0299
#
_entry.id   0ff0750b9888daa310567d1803df0299
#
_cell.length_a   1.000
_cell.length_b   1.000
_cell.length_c   1.000
_cell.angle_alpha   90.00
_cell.angle_beta   90.00
_cell.angle_gamma   90.00
#
_symmetry.space_group_name_H-M   'P 1'
#
loop_
_entity.id
_entity.type
_entity.pdbx_description
1 polymer ?
#
loop_
_entity_poly.entity_id
_entity_poly.type
_entity_poly.pdbx_seq_one_letter_code
_entity_poly.pdbx_strand_id
1 'polypeptide(L)'
;MKKVFITMLLWVAVMMTASAQPARHEIKVGNFTRLVVTDNVNVTYRCNADSAGIAVVHGTKEVSKNFIFTLNDKGRLSIQIEDEFERHGQIPNITIYSASLDEAENAGDSTLRIMGLPPMKAFKVRNIDNGKVIAKGLRASKLELQILSGKGKIIADGSCDELAIRLIGTGEIQADNVKATTVTCRIMGTGNIGCDVNGGELKVSGSGTGKVYYKGQPSKVTVRKLGTIKAIPME
;
A
#
# COMPACT_ATOMS: atom_id res chain seq x y z
N MET A 1 -16.61 -81.45 0.74
CA MET A 1 -15.82 -80.36 1.37
C MET A 1 -15.98 -79.14 0.50
N LYS A 2 -16.90 -78.24 0.91
CA LYS A 2 -17.21 -76.98 0.17
C LYS A 2 -16.39 -75.84 0.83
N LYS A 3 -15.48 -75.24 0.06
CA LYS A 3 -14.73 -74.02 0.51
C LYS A 3 -15.58 -72.81 0.22
N VAL A 4 -15.96 -72.14 1.30
CA VAL A 4 -16.67 -70.82 1.23
C VAL A 4 -15.58 -69.75 1.17
N PHE A 5 -15.56 -69.01 0.03
CA PHE A 5 -14.74 -67.81 -0.11
C PHE A 5 -15.53 -66.61 0.46
N ILE A 6 -15.07 -66.05 1.56
CA ILE A 6 -15.60 -64.77 2.10
C ILE A 6 -14.81 -63.67 1.45
N THR A 7 -15.44 -62.96 0.53
CA THR A 7 -14.94 -61.73 -0.08
C THR A 7 -15.24 -60.56 0.87
N MET A 8 -14.20 -60.09 1.59
CA MET A 8 -14.25 -58.91 2.44
C MET A 8 -14.14 -57.66 1.56
N LEU A 9 -15.27 -56.96 1.33
CA LEU A 9 -15.32 -55.71 0.59
C LEU A 9 -14.83 -54.58 1.51
N LEU A 10 -13.60 -54.12 1.30
CA LEU A 10 -13.04 -52.97 2.01
C LEU A 10 -13.67 -51.67 1.39
N TRP A 11 -14.62 -51.08 2.09
CA TRP A 11 -15.10 -49.74 1.79
C TRP A 11 -14.03 -48.74 2.24
N VAL A 12 -13.24 -48.23 1.29
CA VAL A 12 -12.39 -47.06 1.52
C VAL A 12 -13.29 -45.83 1.43
N ALA A 13 -13.71 -45.32 2.59
CA ALA A 13 -14.35 -44.02 2.68
C ALA A 13 -13.29 -42.94 2.43
N VAL A 14 -13.21 -42.47 1.20
CA VAL A 14 -12.45 -41.25 0.85
C VAL A 14 -13.19 -40.08 1.51
N MET A 15 -12.76 -39.68 2.69
CA MET A 15 -13.17 -38.41 3.28
C MET A 15 -12.60 -37.29 2.39
N MET A 16 -13.38 -36.80 1.45
CA MET A 16 -13.15 -35.53 0.82
C MET A 16 -13.26 -34.45 1.90
N THR A 17 -12.14 -34.02 2.42
CA THR A 17 -12.08 -32.78 3.17
C THR A 17 -12.43 -31.65 2.21
N ALA A 18 -13.70 -31.28 2.19
CA ALA A 18 -14.12 -30.05 1.53
C ALA A 18 -13.38 -28.90 2.21
N SER A 19 -12.31 -28.44 1.60
CA SER A 19 -11.63 -27.22 2.00
C SER A 19 -12.64 -26.10 1.81
N ALA A 20 -13.29 -25.66 2.88
CA ALA A 20 -14.22 -24.55 2.82
C ALA A 20 -13.45 -23.33 2.29
N GLN A 21 -13.74 -22.93 1.07
CA GLN A 21 -13.17 -21.69 0.54
C GLN A 21 -13.56 -20.56 1.50
N PRO A 22 -12.60 -19.72 1.91
CA PRO A 22 -12.92 -18.61 2.79
C PRO A 22 -14.02 -17.76 2.17
N ALA A 23 -15.05 -17.44 2.97
CA ALA A 23 -16.19 -16.65 2.50
C ALA A 23 -15.68 -15.35 1.86
N ARG A 24 -16.22 -15.02 0.69
CA ARG A 24 -15.90 -13.79 -0.05
C ARG A 24 -17.20 -13.12 -0.44
N HIS A 25 -17.28 -11.81 -0.23
CA HIS A 25 -18.43 -11.03 -0.63
C HIS A 25 -18.00 -9.86 -1.52
N GLU A 26 -18.60 -9.77 -2.70
CA GLU A 26 -18.31 -8.71 -3.67
C GLU A 26 -19.30 -7.56 -3.51
N ILE A 27 -18.79 -6.33 -3.53
CA ILE A 27 -19.54 -5.09 -3.43
C ILE A 27 -19.19 -4.22 -4.63
N LYS A 28 -20.18 -3.72 -5.34
CA LYS A 28 -20.00 -2.73 -6.39
C LYS A 28 -19.83 -1.35 -5.77
N VAL A 29 -18.64 -0.77 -5.93
CA VAL A 29 -18.27 0.55 -5.36
C VAL A 29 -18.12 1.63 -6.43
N GLY A 30 -18.24 1.26 -7.73
CA GLY A 30 -18.00 2.17 -8.85
C GLY A 30 -16.50 2.35 -9.16
N ASN A 31 -16.20 2.76 -10.39
CA ASN A 31 -14.81 2.97 -10.82
C ASN A 31 -14.26 4.26 -10.21
N PHE A 32 -13.01 4.21 -9.74
CA PHE A 32 -12.33 5.30 -9.05
C PHE A 32 -10.89 5.43 -9.52
N THR A 33 -10.29 6.60 -9.31
CA THR A 33 -8.87 6.88 -9.58
C THR A 33 -8.11 7.32 -8.33
N ARG A 34 -8.82 7.55 -7.22
CA ARG A 34 -8.23 7.91 -5.92
C ARG A 34 -8.81 7.01 -4.84
N LEU A 35 -7.95 6.43 -4.03
CA LEU A 35 -8.33 5.55 -2.94
C LEU A 35 -7.92 6.14 -1.60
N VAL A 36 -8.82 6.16 -0.64
CA VAL A 36 -8.57 6.56 0.74
C VAL A 36 -9.06 5.46 1.68
N VAL A 37 -8.17 4.98 2.53
CA VAL A 37 -8.49 4.06 3.62
C VAL A 37 -8.39 4.86 4.91
N THR A 38 -9.52 5.03 5.61
CA THR A 38 -9.58 5.91 6.79
C THR A 38 -9.37 5.16 8.10
N ASP A 39 -9.88 3.93 8.19
CA ASP A 39 -9.91 3.16 9.43
C ASP A 39 -8.95 1.96 9.38
N ASN A 40 -8.95 1.13 10.43
CA ASN A 40 -7.98 0.05 10.64
C ASN A 40 -8.26 -1.20 9.78
N VAL A 41 -8.44 -1.03 8.47
CA VAL A 41 -8.66 -2.13 7.54
C VAL A 41 -7.47 -2.38 6.63
N ASN A 42 -7.03 -3.64 6.53
CA ASN A 42 -6.02 -4.03 5.54
C ASN A 42 -6.63 -4.10 4.14
N VAL A 43 -6.13 -3.25 3.25
CA VAL A 43 -6.60 -3.16 1.87
C VAL A 43 -5.51 -3.56 0.91
N THR A 44 -5.85 -4.42 -0.07
CA THR A 44 -5.00 -4.71 -1.23
C THR A 44 -5.67 -4.13 -2.47
N TYR A 45 -5.06 -3.10 -3.03
CA TYR A 45 -5.44 -2.55 -4.34
C TYR A 45 -4.77 -3.33 -5.47
N ARG A 46 -5.54 -3.65 -6.51
CA ARG A 46 -5.06 -4.23 -7.77
C ARG A 46 -5.64 -3.46 -8.96
N CYS A 47 -4.78 -3.06 -9.88
CA CYS A 47 -5.24 -2.51 -11.15
C CYS A 47 -5.74 -3.65 -12.05
N ASN A 48 -7.04 -3.60 -12.38
CA ASN A 48 -7.68 -4.56 -13.27
C ASN A 48 -8.93 -3.92 -13.88
N ALA A 49 -8.96 -3.76 -15.20
CA ALA A 49 -10.05 -3.11 -15.90
C ALA A 49 -11.35 -3.95 -15.89
N ASP A 50 -11.22 -5.30 -15.98
CA ASP A 50 -12.37 -6.21 -16.03
C ASP A 50 -13.13 -6.27 -14.71
N SER A 51 -12.42 -6.05 -13.58
CA SER A 51 -12.98 -6.02 -12.23
C SER A 51 -13.14 -4.60 -11.68
N ALA A 52 -12.98 -3.58 -12.52
CA ALA A 52 -12.98 -2.19 -12.06
C ALA A 52 -14.28 -1.81 -11.34
N GLY A 53 -14.14 -1.16 -10.18
CA GLY A 53 -15.29 -0.77 -9.35
C GLY A 53 -15.85 -1.88 -8.46
N ILE A 54 -15.08 -2.95 -8.23
CA ILE A 54 -15.45 -4.05 -7.33
C ILE A 54 -14.54 -4.03 -6.10
N ALA A 55 -15.13 -4.17 -4.92
CA ALA A 55 -14.46 -4.47 -3.67
C ALA A 55 -14.83 -5.90 -3.23
N VAL A 56 -13.84 -6.69 -2.84
CA VAL A 56 -14.02 -8.05 -2.31
C VAL A 56 -13.66 -8.05 -0.84
N VAL A 57 -14.65 -8.20 0.01
CA VAL A 57 -14.47 -8.39 1.46
C VAL A 57 -14.21 -9.88 1.70
N HIS A 58 -13.08 -10.22 2.35
CA HIS A 58 -12.73 -11.60 2.68
C HIS A 58 -13.45 -12.04 3.98
N GLY A 59 -14.76 -12.13 3.91
CA GLY A 59 -15.67 -12.44 5.02
C GLY A 59 -17.06 -12.76 4.54
N THR A 60 -17.99 -12.99 5.49
CA THR A 60 -19.39 -13.25 5.18
C THR A 60 -20.11 -11.98 4.71
N LYS A 61 -21.30 -12.15 4.13
CA LYS A 61 -22.15 -11.02 3.72
C LYS A 61 -22.52 -10.13 4.92
N GLU A 62 -22.76 -10.72 6.08
CA GLU A 62 -23.08 -9.99 7.30
C GLU A 62 -21.93 -9.10 7.74
N VAL A 63 -20.71 -9.64 7.75
CA VAL A 63 -19.49 -8.87 8.06
C VAL A 63 -19.28 -7.75 7.05
N SER A 64 -19.57 -7.98 5.78
CA SER A 64 -19.39 -6.98 4.72
C SER A 64 -20.28 -5.74 4.85
N LYS A 65 -21.40 -5.83 5.57
CA LYS A 65 -22.33 -4.71 5.81
C LYS A 65 -21.74 -3.62 6.72
N ASN A 66 -20.72 -3.97 7.52
CA ASN A 66 -20.06 -3.00 8.41
C ASN A 66 -19.03 -2.11 7.67
N PHE A 67 -18.82 -2.32 6.35
CA PHE A 67 -17.94 -1.48 5.55
C PHE A 67 -18.73 -0.42 4.80
N ILE A 68 -18.27 0.82 4.89
CA ILE A 68 -18.85 1.98 4.24
C ILE A 68 -17.94 2.39 3.09
N PHE A 69 -18.46 2.30 1.87
CA PHE A 69 -17.76 2.72 0.65
C PHE A 69 -18.42 3.99 0.11
N THR A 70 -17.68 5.09 0.08
CA THR A 70 -18.19 6.37 -0.41
C THR A 70 -17.39 6.83 -1.62
N LEU A 71 -18.01 6.82 -2.80
CA LEU A 71 -17.44 7.35 -4.04
C LEU A 71 -17.97 8.75 -4.30
N ASN A 72 -17.10 9.73 -4.46
CA ASN A 72 -17.51 11.10 -4.82
C ASN A 72 -17.37 11.37 -6.32
N ASP A 73 -17.92 12.51 -6.77
CA ASP A 73 -17.94 12.94 -8.19
C ASP A 73 -16.53 13.18 -8.79
N LYS A 74 -15.51 13.31 -7.93
CA LYS A 74 -14.11 13.47 -8.35
C LYS A 74 -13.35 12.15 -8.47
N GLY A 75 -14.06 11.02 -8.43
CA GLY A 75 -13.47 9.69 -8.51
C GLY A 75 -12.63 9.27 -7.30
N ARG A 76 -12.90 9.86 -6.11
CA ARG A 76 -12.27 9.44 -4.85
C ARG A 76 -13.20 8.46 -4.12
N LEU A 77 -12.71 7.27 -3.91
CA LEU A 77 -13.34 6.25 -3.09
C LEU A 77 -12.74 6.27 -1.68
N SER A 78 -13.59 6.42 -0.67
CA SER A 78 -13.22 6.27 0.75
C SER A 78 -13.74 4.95 1.28
N ILE A 79 -12.92 4.26 2.07
CA ILE A 79 -13.27 3.03 2.78
C ILE A 79 -13.23 3.33 4.26
N GLN A 80 -14.36 3.07 4.93
CA GLN A 80 -14.55 3.23 6.37
C GLN A 80 -15.20 1.97 6.95
N ILE A 81 -15.14 1.84 8.26
CA ILE A 81 -15.77 0.75 9.02
C ILE A 81 -16.70 1.38 10.05
N GLU A 82 -17.82 0.72 10.37
CA GLU A 82 -18.67 1.13 11.49
C GLU A 82 -17.89 1.05 12.81
N ASP A 83 -17.96 2.10 13.62
CA ASP A 83 -17.20 2.27 14.86
C ASP A 83 -17.33 1.09 15.84
N GLU A 84 -18.52 0.53 15.98
CA GLU A 84 -18.76 -0.58 16.88
C GLU A 84 -18.11 -1.86 16.37
N PHE A 85 -18.14 -2.10 15.06
CA PHE A 85 -17.49 -3.25 14.45
C PHE A 85 -15.97 -3.11 14.49
N GLU A 86 -15.41 -1.91 14.31
CA GLU A 86 -13.98 -1.68 14.44
C GLU A 86 -13.44 -2.01 15.82
N ARG A 87 -14.20 -1.68 16.88
CA ARG A 87 -13.79 -1.92 18.28
C ARG A 87 -13.87 -3.37 18.72
N HIS A 88 -14.81 -4.15 18.21
CA HIS A 88 -15.15 -5.47 18.74
C HIS A 88 -15.08 -6.59 17.70
N GLY A 89 -15.02 -6.26 16.41
CA GLY A 89 -15.05 -7.22 15.33
C GLY A 89 -13.66 -7.74 14.92
N GLN A 90 -13.64 -8.89 14.26
CA GLN A 90 -12.48 -9.34 13.50
C GLN A 90 -12.57 -8.74 12.10
N ILE A 91 -11.78 -7.69 11.85
CA ILE A 91 -11.80 -6.94 10.59
C ILE A 91 -11.15 -7.76 9.48
N PRO A 92 -11.91 -8.20 8.46
CA PRO A 92 -11.35 -8.94 7.35
C PRO A 92 -10.56 -8.04 6.41
N ASN A 93 -9.67 -8.65 5.64
CA ASN A 93 -8.97 -7.95 4.56
C ASN A 93 -9.94 -7.62 3.42
N ILE A 94 -9.65 -6.53 2.70
CA ILE A 94 -10.35 -6.15 1.47
C ILE A 94 -9.39 -6.20 0.29
N THR A 95 -9.85 -6.73 -0.84
CA THR A 95 -9.21 -6.55 -2.12
C THR A 95 -10.09 -5.63 -2.98
N ILE A 96 -9.50 -4.58 -3.56
CA ILE A 96 -10.26 -3.60 -4.33
C ILE A 96 -9.64 -3.38 -5.72
N TYR A 97 -10.49 -3.17 -6.70
CA TYR A 97 -10.09 -3.09 -8.10
C TYR A 97 -10.56 -1.79 -8.76
N SER A 98 -9.69 -1.17 -9.55
CA SER A 98 -10.07 -0.12 -10.50
C SER A 98 -9.25 -0.21 -11.78
N ALA A 99 -9.67 0.48 -12.82
CA ALA A 99 -8.97 0.50 -14.10
C ALA A 99 -7.67 1.33 -14.06
N SER A 100 -7.58 2.30 -13.15
CA SER A 100 -6.42 3.15 -12.92
C SER A 100 -6.42 3.73 -11.51
N LEU A 101 -5.25 4.16 -11.03
CA LEU A 101 -5.13 4.80 -9.73
C LEU A 101 -4.08 5.92 -9.81
N ASP A 102 -4.46 7.15 -9.53
CA ASP A 102 -3.59 8.33 -9.54
C ASP A 102 -3.08 8.68 -8.14
N GLU A 103 -3.87 8.35 -7.11
CA GLU A 103 -3.56 8.68 -5.72
C GLU A 103 -4.07 7.58 -4.77
N ALA A 104 -3.24 7.23 -3.80
CA ALA A 104 -3.59 6.33 -2.71
C ALA A 104 -3.22 6.94 -1.36
N GLU A 105 -4.15 6.94 -0.43
CA GLU A 105 -3.97 7.47 0.93
C GLU A 105 -4.38 6.43 1.96
N ASN A 106 -3.51 6.20 2.93
CA ASN A 106 -3.82 5.43 4.13
C ASN A 106 -3.82 6.39 5.32
N ALA A 107 -4.98 6.58 5.93
CA ALA A 107 -5.17 7.42 7.11
C ALA A 107 -5.51 6.61 8.36
N GLY A 108 -5.55 5.28 8.25
CA GLY A 108 -5.68 4.35 9.38
C GLY A 108 -4.36 3.71 9.79
N ASP A 109 -4.37 2.94 10.86
CA ASP A 109 -3.19 2.28 11.43
C ASP A 109 -2.86 0.92 10.78
N SER A 110 -3.64 0.50 9.77
CA SER A 110 -3.47 -0.76 9.06
C SER A 110 -2.57 -0.66 7.83
N THR A 111 -2.61 -1.68 6.96
CA THR A 111 -1.75 -1.75 5.79
C THR A 111 -2.54 -1.60 4.48
N LEU A 112 -2.16 -0.61 3.66
CA LEU A 112 -2.57 -0.49 2.26
C LEU A 112 -1.47 -1.05 1.35
N ARG A 113 -1.80 -2.08 0.56
CA ARG A 113 -0.93 -2.67 -0.47
C ARG A 113 -1.40 -2.25 -1.86
N ILE A 114 -0.48 -1.78 -2.70
CA ILE A 114 -0.74 -1.32 -4.06
C ILE A 114 0.09 -2.16 -5.01
N MET A 115 -0.58 -2.83 -5.95
CA MET A 115 0.04 -3.77 -6.87
C MET A 115 -0.54 -3.66 -8.28
N GLY A 116 0.30 -3.94 -9.29
CA GLY A 116 -0.14 -4.10 -10.68
C GLY A 116 -0.48 -2.80 -11.40
N LEU A 117 0.03 -1.66 -10.95
CA LEU A 117 -0.16 -0.39 -11.66
C LEU A 117 0.58 -0.39 -13.00
N PRO A 118 -0.07 0.03 -14.10
CA PRO A 118 0.60 0.25 -15.38
C PRO A 118 1.55 1.45 -15.29
N PRO A 119 2.46 1.63 -16.27
CA PRO A 119 3.23 2.86 -16.39
C PRO A 119 2.33 4.08 -16.49
N MET A 120 2.66 5.17 -15.77
CA MET A 120 1.84 6.36 -15.69
C MET A 120 2.66 7.65 -15.65
N LYS A 121 2.01 8.80 -15.88
CA LYS A 121 2.67 10.10 -15.80
C LYS A 121 3.00 10.49 -14.36
N ALA A 122 2.06 10.32 -13.45
CA ALA A 122 2.24 10.70 -12.05
C ALA A 122 1.48 9.75 -11.13
N PHE A 123 2.06 9.44 -9.98
CA PHE A 123 1.42 8.70 -8.92
C PHE A 123 1.75 9.30 -7.56
N LYS A 124 0.75 9.39 -6.70
CA LYS A 124 0.91 9.92 -5.36
C LYS A 124 0.49 8.90 -4.30
N VAL A 125 1.36 8.72 -3.31
CA VAL A 125 1.11 7.91 -2.12
C VAL A 125 1.17 8.79 -0.89
N ARG A 126 0.14 8.71 -0.05
CA ARG A 126 0.10 9.36 1.26
C ARG A 126 -0.09 8.36 2.37
N ASN A 127 0.56 8.59 3.47
CA ASN A 127 0.29 7.93 4.74
C ASN A 127 0.08 8.99 5.81
N ILE A 128 -1.02 8.90 6.52
CA ILE A 128 -1.36 9.75 7.64
C ILE A 128 -1.36 8.83 8.87
N ASP A 129 -0.82 9.31 9.98
CA ASP A 129 -0.68 8.57 11.23
C ASP A 129 0.29 7.37 11.17
N ASN A 130 -0.06 6.20 11.75
CA ASN A 130 0.90 5.14 12.06
C ASN A 130 0.84 3.96 11.11
N GLY A 131 -0.08 3.97 10.16
CA GLY A 131 -0.28 2.87 9.21
C GLY A 131 0.90 2.64 8.27
N LYS A 132 0.76 1.64 7.42
CA LYS A 132 1.76 1.24 6.43
C LYS A 132 1.21 1.28 5.02
N VAL A 133 1.98 1.83 4.08
CA VAL A 133 1.71 1.67 2.64
C VAL A 133 2.85 0.88 2.01
N ILE A 134 2.49 -0.15 1.23
CA ILE A 134 3.42 -0.96 0.43
C ILE A 134 3.02 -0.82 -1.02
N ALA A 135 3.84 -0.17 -1.83
CA ALA A 135 3.60 0.05 -3.25
C ALA A 135 4.71 -0.59 -4.09
N LYS A 136 4.34 -1.60 -4.91
CA LYS A 136 5.30 -2.42 -5.63
C LYS A 136 5.17 -2.30 -7.15
N GLY A 137 6.32 -2.35 -7.83
CA GLY A 137 6.39 -2.36 -9.28
C GLY A 137 6.00 -1.04 -9.91
N LEU A 138 6.22 0.08 -9.23
CA LEU A 138 5.84 1.41 -9.70
C LEU A 138 6.67 1.82 -10.91
N ARG A 139 6.01 2.39 -11.91
CA ARG A 139 6.65 3.00 -13.10
C ARG A 139 5.92 4.29 -13.42
N ALA A 140 6.57 5.43 -13.13
CA ALA A 140 5.95 6.74 -13.33
C ALA A 140 6.98 7.77 -13.79
N SER A 141 6.57 8.80 -14.53
CA SER A 141 7.48 9.93 -14.74
C SER A 141 7.67 10.70 -13.44
N LYS A 142 6.60 10.90 -12.66
CA LYS A 142 6.67 11.53 -11.35
C LYS A 142 6.06 10.67 -10.26
N LEU A 143 6.81 10.42 -9.19
CA LEU A 143 6.33 9.70 -8.01
C LEU A 143 6.40 10.62 -6.77
N GLU A 144 5.30 10.74 -6.06
CA GLU A 144 5.23 11.48 -4.79
C GLU A 144 4.93 10.52 -3.64
N LEU A 145 5.83 10.48 -2.64
CA LEU A 145 5.66 9.68 -1.41
C LEU A 145 5.61 10.62 -0.21
N GLN A 146 4.53 10.58 0.56
CA GLN A 146 4.29 11.53 1.64
C GLN A 146 3.83 10.83 2.91
N ILE A 147 4.55 11.05 4.01
CA ILE A 147 4.04 10.86 5.38
C ILE A 147 3.73 12.25 5.93
N LEU A 148 2.47 12.46 6.33
CA LEU A 148 1.98 13.78 6.71
C LEU A 148 1.88 13.98 8.23
N SER A 149 1.89 12.89 9.00
CA SER A 149 1.94 12.88 10.48
C SER A 149 2.35 11.50 11.00
N GLY A 150 2.59 11.38 12.29
CA GLY A 150 2.74 10.12 13.01
C GLY A 150 4.06 9.38 12.80
N LYS A 151 3.99 8.05 12.98
CA LYS A 151 5.12 7.10 12.90
C LYS A 151 4.97 6.13 11.74
N GLY A 152 4.10 6.44 10.79
CA GLY A 152 3.76 5.56 9.68
C GLY A 152 4.95 5.19 8.80
N LYS A 153 4.74 4.21 7.91
CA LYS A 153 5.77 3.69 7.03
C LYS A 153 5.29 3.60 5.59
N ILE A 154 6.12 4.06 4.65
CA ILE A 154 5.93 3.81 3.22
C ILE A 154 7.09 2.96 2.73
N ILE A 155 6.78 1.86 2.03
CA ILE A 155 7.75 0.99 1.34
C ILE A 155 7.38 1.01 -0.13
N ALA A 156 8.30 1.45 -0.99
CA ALA A 156 8.08 1.53 -2.42
C ALA A 156 9.23 0.88 -3.19
N ASP A 157 8.91 0.24 -4.32
CA ASP A 157 9.87 -0.22 -5.31
C ASP A 157 9.42 0.14 -6.73
N GLY A 158 10.38 0.23 -7.67
CA GLY A 158 10.09 0.55 -9.06
C GLY A 158 11.07 1.54 -9.69
N SER A 159 10.56 2.43 -10.56
CA SER A 159 11.36 3.45 -11.23
C SER A 159 10.54 4.70 -11.56
N CYS A 160 11.21 5.86 -11.58
CA CYS A 160 10.63 7.13 -12.03
C CYS A 160 11.71 8.10 -12.53
N ASP A 161 11.29 9.16 -13.22
CA ASP A 161 12.20 10.23 -13.59
C ASP A 161 12.39 11.19 -12.39
N GLU A 162 11.31 11.57 -11.74
CA GLU A 162 11.29 12.47 -10.60
C GLU A 162 10.67 11.80 -9.37
N LEU A 163 11.42 11.72 -8.27
CA LEU A 163 10.94 11.25 -6.97
C LEU A 163 10.88 12.41 -5.98
N ALA A 164 9.66 12.75 -5.54
CA ALA A 164 9.42 13.73 -4.50
C ALA A 164 9.00 13.05 -3.21
N ILE A 165 9.79 13.21 -2.15
CA ILE A 165 9.54 12.60 -0.84
C ILE A 165 9.30 13.69 0.19
N ARG A 166 8.20 13.57 0.94
CA ARG A 166 7.88 14.45 2.06
C ARG A 166 7.61 13.63 3.31
N LEU A 167 8.35 13.92 4.37
CA LEU A 167 8.17 13.28 5.66
C LEU A 167 7.97 14.33 6.74
N ILE A 168 6.81 14.29 7.40
CA ILE A 168 6.48 15.11 8.57
C ILE A 168 6.23 14.15 9.73
N GLY A 169 7.00 14.31 10.83
CA GLY A 169 6.88 13.45 12.01
C GLY A 169 8.09 12.56 12.21
N THR A 170 7.86 11.34 12.69
CA THR A 170 8.89 10.38 13.09
C THR A 170 8.85 9.08 12.28
N GLY A 171 8.07 9.04 11.23
CA GLY A 171 7.89 7.88 10.35
C GLY A 171 9.11 7.54 9.48
N GLU A 172 8.94 6.58 8.59
CA GLU A 172 9.99 6.08 7.70
C GLU A 172 9.49 5.93 6.28
N ILE A 173 10.25 6.42 5.29
CA ILE A 173 9.99 6.19 3.86
C ILE A 173 11.16 5.40 3.28
N GLN A 174 10.91 4.14 2.93
CA GLN A 174 11.85 3.24 2.25
C GLN A 174 11.56 3.25 0.75
N ALA A 175 12.27 4.10 0.02
CA ALA A 175 12.22 4.22 -1.44
C ALA A 175 13.60 3.97 -2.07
N ASP A 176 14.49 3.31 -1.35
CA ASP A 176 15.83 2.93 -1.82
C ASP A 176 15.81 1.78 -2.86
N ASN A 177 14.64 1.24 -3.15
CA ASN A 177 14.38 0.34 -4.28
C ASN A 177 13.58 1.02 -5.42
N VAL A 178 13.38 2.34 -5.37
CA VAL A 178 12.84 3.15 -6.46
C VAL A 178 14.00 3.83 -7.18
N LYS A 179 14.33 3.35 -8.37
CA LYS A 179 15.37 3.97 -9.22
C LYS A 179 14.84 5.28 -9.79
N ALA A 180 15.38 6.41 -9.33
CA ALA A 180 14.97 7.74 -9.77
C ALA A 180 16.12 8.50 -10.44
N THR A 181 15.83 9.30 -11.47
CA THR A 181 16.82 10.19 -12.07
C THR A 181 17.11 11.35 -11.13
N THR A 182 16.09 12.05 -10.65
CA THR A 182 16.21 13.15 -9.69
C THR A 182 15.38 12.87 -8.44
N VAL A 183 15.90 13.25 -7.25
CA VAL A 183 15.20 13.07 -5.99
C VAL A 183 15.18 14.37 -5.19
N THR A 184 13.99 14.71 -4.69
CA THR A 184 13.80 15.80 -3.75
C THR A 184 13.22 15.26 -2.45
N CYS A 185 13.96 15.39 -1.34
CA CYS A 185 13.54 14.99 0.00
C CYS A 185 13.26 16.22 0.86
N ARG A 186 12.08 16.25 1.49
CA ARG A 186 11.73 17.25 2.49
C ARG A 186 11.37 16.57 3.81
N ILE A 187 12.13 16.89 4.88
CA ILE A 187 11.90 16.34 6.21
C ILE A 187 11.54 17.47 7.18
N MET A 188 10.49 17.23 7.97
CA MET A 188 10.11 18.07 9.12
C MET A 188 9.89 17.15 10.32
N GLY A 189 10.97 16.93 11.11
CA GLY A 189 10.92 16.02 12.25
C GLY A 189 12.19 15.17 12.41
N THR A 190 12.03 13.93 12.89
CA THR A 190 13.14 13.02 13.26
C THR A 190 13.13 11.71 12.48
N GLY A 191 12.23 11.55 11.50
CA GLY A 191 12.10 10.34 10.70
C GLY A 191 13.23 10.14 9.70
N ASN A 192 13.23 9.00 9.01
CA ASN A 192 14.25 8.62 8.05
C ASN A 192 13.66 8.40 6.64
N ILE A 193 14.47 8.72 5.63
CA ILE A 193 14.17 8.48 4.22
C ILE A 193 15.29 7.65 3.62
N GLY A 194 14.96 6.56 2.91
CA GLY A 194 15.85 5.87 1.98
C GLY A 194 15.46 6.19 0.55
N CYS A 195 16.43 6.47 -0.34
CA CYS A 195 16.19 6.73 -1.76
C CYS A 195 17.35 6.23 -2.64
N ASP A 196 17.09 6.07 -3.96
CA ASP A 196 18.09 5.72 -4.95
C ASP A 196 18.08 6.78 -6.07
N VAL A 197 19.25 7.39 -6.34
CA VAL A 197 19.40 8.52 -7.27
C VAL A 197 20.46 8.20 -8.31
N ASN A 198 20.07 8.20 -9.59
CA ASN A 198 20.95 7.82 -10.68
C ASN A 198 21.10 8.93 -11.74
N GLY A 199 22.23 9.60 -11.72
CA GLY A 199 22.65 10.58 -12.72
C GLY A 199 22.21 12.02 -12.48
N GLY A 200 21.06 12.25 -11.85
CA GLY A 200 20.54 13.60 -11.59
C GLY A 200 20.89 14.15 -10.20
N GLU A 201 20.15 15.12 -9.72
CA GLU A 201 20.43 15.81 -8.46
C GLU A 201 19.63 15.21 -7.29
N LEU A 202 20.28 15.07 -6.12
CA LEU A 202 19.63 14.87 -4.83
C LEU A 202 19.51 16.21 -4.09
N LYS A 203 18.26 16.64 -3.88
CA LYS A 203 17.95 17.82 -3.07
C LYS A 203 17.36 17.38 -1.73
N VAL A 204 18.00 17.74 -0.63
CA VAL A 204 17.51 17.51 0.73
C VAL A 204 17.24 18.82 1.40
N SER A 205 16.03 19.00 1.96
CA SER A 205 15.67 20.22 2.69
C SER A 205 14.79 19.87 3.89
N GLY A 206 14.78 20.76 4.90
CA GLY A 206 13.86 20.66 6.02
C GLY A 206 14.42 21.11 7.36
N SER A 207 13.71 20.69 8.42
CA SER A 207 14.05 21.03 9.81
C SER A 207 13.93 19.81 10.71
N GLY A 208 14.79 19.75 11.77
CA GLY A 208 14.82 18.64 12.72
C GLY A 208 16.12 17.84 12.68
N THR A 209 16.05 16.56 13.06
CA THR A 209 17.21 15.65 13.21
C THR A 209 17.14 14.41 12.31
N GLY A 210 16.22 14.38 11.37
CA GLY A 210 16.01 13.26 10.45
C GLY A 210 17.21 12.99 9.54
N LYS A 211 17.24 11.80 8.95
CA LYS A 211 18.32 11.37 8.06
C LYS A 211 17.76 10.96 6.69
N VAL A 212 18.50 11.29 5.63
CA VAL A 212 18.27 10.80 4.28
C VAL A 212 19.40 9.87 3.92
N TYR A 213 19.12 8.61 3.76
CA TYR A 213 20.06 7.61 3.26
C TYR A 213 19.86 7.49 1.75
N TYR A 214 20.92 7.55 0.96
CA TYR A 214 20.79 7.46 -0.49
C TYR A 214 21.78 6.47 -1.09
N LYS A 215 21.31 5.76 -2.11
CA LYS A 215 22.09 4.91 -3.03
C LYS A 215 22.29 5.64 -4.36
N GLY A 216 23.09 5.01 -5.23
CA GLY A 216 23.32 5.44 -6.59
C GLY A 216 24.42 6.50 -6.70
N GLN A 217 24.47 7.16 -7.87
CA GLN A 217 25.50 8.13 -8.20
C GLN A 217 24.86 9.46 -8.62
N PRO A 218 24.41 10.28 -7.67
CA PRO A 218 23.87 11.60 -7.99
C PRO A 218 24.98 12.49 -8.56
N SER A 219 24.69 13.28 -9.59
CA SER A 219 25.62 14.27 -10.14
C SER A 219 25.91 15.41 -9.16
N LYS A 220 24.95 15.66 -8.25
CA LYS A 220 25.06 16.70 -7.22
C LYS A 220 24.18 16.37 -6.02
N VAL A 221 24.69 16.63 -4.83
CA VAL A 221 23.93 16.56 -3.56
C VAL A 221 23.86 17.94 -2.95
N THR A 222 22.63 18.45 -2.78
CA THR A 222 22.38 19.76 -2.17
C THR A 222 21.59 19.57 -0.88
N VAL A 223 22.12 20.07 0.25
CA VAL A 223 21.45 20.00 1.56
C VAL A 223 21.16 21.40 2.09
N ARG A 224 19.89 21.76 2.25
CA ARG A 224 19.43 23.02 2.86
C ARG A 224 18.64 22.69 4.14
N LYS A 225 19.16 23.03 5.30
CA LYS A 225 18.60 22.57 6.58
C LYS A 225 18.56 23.64 7.66
N LEU A 226 17.56 23.49 8.52
CA LEU A 226 17.54 24.02 9.88
C LEU A 226 17.63 22.82 10.83
N GLY A 227 18.65 22.79 11.71
CA GLY A 227 18.94 21.64 12.59
C GLY A 227 20.01 20.69 12.02
N THR A 228 19.94 19.40 12.38
CA THR A 228 21.01 18.42 12.14
C THR A 228 20.67 17.38 11.05
N ILE A 229 19.79 17.70 10.12
CA ILE A 229 19.47 16.81 8.97
C ILE A 229 20.75 16.46 8.22
N LYS A 230 20.91 15.18 7.86
CA LYS A 230 22.07 14.65 7.13
C LYS A 230 21.60 13.89 5.88
N ALA A 231 22.35 14.05 4.79
CA ALA A 231 22.31 13.13 3.64
C ALA A 231 23.52 12.19 3.78
N ILE A 232 23.28 10.87 3.79
CA ILE A 232 24.27 9.82 4.09
C ILE A 232 24.26 8.83 2.94
N PRO A 233 25.39 8.66 2.21
CA PRO A 233 25.48 7.61 1.20
C PRO A 233 25.39 6.23 1.85
N MET A 234 24.70 5.30 1.20
CA MET A 234 24.71 3.86 1.52
C MET A 234 25.73 3.17 0.64
N GLU A 235 26.49 2.26 1.22
CA GLU A 235 27.41 1.38 0.49
C GLU A 235 26.66 0.33 -0.35
#